data_0912373c07e097a4cb670ad2467cd9d2
#
_entry.id   0912373c07e097a4cb670ad2467cd9d2
#
_cell.length_a   1.000
_cell.length_b   1.000
_cell.length_c   1.000
_cell.angle_alpha   90.00
_cell.angle_beta   90.00
_cell.angle_gamma   90.00
#
_symmetry.space_group_name_H-M   'P 1'
#
loop_
_entity.id
_entity.type
_entity.pdbx_description
1 polymer ?
#
loop_
_entity_poly.entity_id
_entity_poly.type
_entity_poly.pdbx_seq_one_letter_code
_entity_poly.pdbx_strand_id
1 'polypeptide(L)'
;MREFLRRGGRTQRGLDDLARLVAEKRRKLTSENNLDGTLQEVRRLLDEAVLAERGQLARDTAMDDGDRALAELQLDSLPPSPAAAVNELHGYDWKSPAARQKYEQIKDLLGREMLDQRFAGMKQALENATDEDRAAVAQMMQDLNDLLDAHRRGEDTQEQFDAFMRQHGDQFPSNPQDVDELLDDLAARAAAAQRMRNSMTQEQRDELDALAEQAFGSPALMGALSRLDENLRALRPGEDWGGSEGMDGEQGLGLGDGTGIFQDIADLDALADQLAQVGPGSELDDLDLDALAQQLGDQAAVDARTLQQLEKALRNSGSMRRGTDGQLRLTPRAMRQLGKSLLKDVAERMSGRQGARDLRRAGAAGDRSGSTRPWEFGDTEPWDVTRSITNALTRTAGDGARTGAGVRLQIEDVEVQETEARTQAAVALLVDTSFSMAMEDRWVPMKRTALALHTLISTRFRGDDLQLIAFGREAEVMDVEQLVGLDAMWDKGTNLHHALLLANRHFRKHPNAQPVLLIVTDGEPTSHLEPNGQVYFSYPPDPVTIALSVRELENAHRLGAKTTFFRLGDDPGLARFVEGMARRVDGTVTAPENENLGVAVVGSYLGARRGSGSASGDDGLWGSAFGRFA
;
A
#
# COMPACT_ATOMS: atom_id res chain seq x y z
N MET A 1 0.90 -6.68 -9.26
CA MET A 1 1.64 -7.45 -8.23
C MET A 1 1.82 -6.67 -6.95
N ARG A 2 2.48 -5.51 -6.95
CA ARG A 2 2.53 -4.61 -5.77
C ARG A 2 1.14 -4.29 -5.24
N GLU A 3 0.22 -3.97 -6.12
CA GLU A 3 -1.17 -3.71 -5.77
C GLU A 3 -1.86 -4.95 -5.18
N PHE A 4 -1.53 -6.16 -5.66
CA PHE A 4 -1.99 -7.39 -5.05
C PHE A 4 -1.37 -7.63 -3.66
N LEU A 5 -0.08 -7.38 -3.48
CA LEU A 5 0.57 -7.47 -2.17
C LEU A 5 0.01 -6.42 -1.19
N ARG A 6 -0.29 -5.21 -1.68
CA ARG A 6 -0.87 -4.14 -0.86
C ARG A 6 -2.35 -4.36 -0.57
N ARG A 7 -3.17 -4.64 -1.58
CA ARG A 7 -4.64 -4.77 -1.45
C ARG A 7 -5.13 -6.19 -1.17
N GLY A 8 -4.25 -7.20 -1.34
CA GLY A 8 -4.65 -8.59 -1.21
C GLY A 8 -5.50 -9.11 -2.37
N GLY A 9 -6.14 -10.25 -2.17
CA GLY A 9 -7.05 -10.90 -3.10
C GLY A 9 -8.46 -11.06 -2.53
N ARG A 10 -9.36 -11.76 -3.25
CA ARG A 10 -10.73 -12.02 -2.76
C ARG A 10 -10.80 -12.80 -1.45
N THR A 11 -9.78 -13.56 -1.12
CA THR A 11 -9.71 -14.45 0.06
C THR A 11 -8.52 -14.18 0.97
N GLN A 12 -7.69 -13.18 0.66
CA GLN A 12 -6.42 -12.91 1.34
C GLN A 12 -6.27 -11.41 1.58
N ARG A 13 -5.95 -11.04 2.82
CA ARG A 13 -5.69 -9.64 3.19
C ARG A 13 -4.35 -9.19 2.61
N GLY A 14 -4.30 -7.93 2.14
CA GLY A 14 -3.08 -7.29 1.72
C GLY A 14 -2.40 -6.50 2.85
N LEU A 15 -1.24 -5.93 2.56
CA LEU A 15 -0.50 -5.10 3.52
C LEU A 15 -1.30 -3.87 3.97
N ASP A 16 -2.06 -3.24 3.07
CA ASP A 16 -2.92 -2.09 3.41
C ASP A 16 -4.05 -2.48 4.37
N ASP A 17 -4.59 -3.70 4.25
CA ASP A 17 -5.58 -4.23 5.20
C ASP A 17 -4.96 -4.53 6.57
N LEU A 18 -3.74 -5.09 6.60
CA LEU A 18 -3.01 -5.32 7.84
C LEU A 18 -2.68 -4.00 8.53
N ALA A 19 -2.18 -3.00 7.81
CA ALA A 19 -1.92 -1.67 8.35
C ALA A 19 -3.18 -0.99 8.90
N ARG A 20 -4.33 -1.16 8.23
CA ARG A 20 -5.62 -0.68 8.73
C ARG A 20 -6.01 -1.36 10.05
N LEU A 21 -5.86 -2.69 10.14
CA LEU A 21 -6.15 -3.44 11.37
C LEU A 21 -5.27 -3.01 12.54
N VAL A 22 -3.97 -2.78 12.30
CA VAL A 22 -3.04 -2.21 13.30
C VAL A 22 -3.55 -0.87 13.78
N ALA A 23 -3.89 0.05 12.87
CA ALA A 23 -4.38 1.38 13.21
C ALA A 23 -5.75 1.34 13.93
N GLU A 24 -6.64 0.43 13.55
CA GLU A 24 -7.94 0.22 14.22
C GLU A 24 -7.74 -0.30 15.65
N LYS A 25 -6.89 -1.32 15.86
CA LYS A 25 -6.59 -1.85 17.20
C LYS A 25 -5.98 -0.77 18.08
N ARG A 26 -4.95 -0.05 17.57
CA ARG A 26 -4.32 1.06 18.30
C ARG A 26 -5.35 2.12 18.74
N ARG A 27 -6.21 2.55 17.81
CA ARG A 27 -7.29 3.53 18.11
C ARG A 27 -8.25 2.99 19.15
N LYS A 28 -8.60 1.72 19.08
CA LYS A 28 -9.48 1.07 20.05
C LYS A 28 -8.87 1.11 21.45
N LEU A 29 -7.60 0.73 21.59
CA LEU A 29 -6.89 0.76 22.88
C LEU A 29 -6.87 2.17 23.50
N THR A 30 -6.64 3.21 22.70
CA THR A 30 -6.59 4.59 23.20
C THR A 30 -7.99 5.19 23.51
N SER A 31 -9.03 4.79 22.76
CA SER A 31 -10.37 5.37 22.89
C SER A 31 -11.27 4.66 23.91
N GLU A 32 -10.98 3.43 24.29
CA GLU A 32 -11.78 2.67 25.26
C GLU A 32 -11.28 2.81 26.68
N ASN A 33 -10.01 3.17 26.91
CA ASN A 33 -9.34 3.14 28.17
C ASN A 33 -9.00 4.54 28.72
N ASN A 34 -8.89 4.63 30.06
CA ASN A 34 -8.36 5.79 30.79
C ASN A 34 -7.39 5.34 31.89
N LEU A 35 -6.62 6.27 32.46
CA LEU A 35 -5.55 5.98 33.41
C LEU A 35 -5.95 6.15 34.88
N ASP A 36 -7.24 6.20 35.19
CA ASP A 36 -7.76 6.44 36.53
C ASP A 36 -8.05 5.18 37.35
N GLY A 37 -7.87 3.97 36.77
CA GLY A 37 -8.35 2.73 37.36
C GLY A 37 -7.81 2.46 38.77
N THR A 38 -6.51 2.63 38.99
CA THR A 38 -5.92 2.45 40.33
C THR A 38 -6.48 3.46 41.34
N LEU A 39 -6.62 4.74 40.95
CA LEU A 39 -7.17 5.78 41.83
C LEU A 39 -8.65 5.55 42.13
N GLN A 40 -9.42 5.07 41.16
CA GLN A 40 -10.83 4.70 41.34
C GLN A 40 -10.97 3.53 42.32
N GLU A 41 -10.11 2.51 42.21
CA GLU A 41 -10.14 1.35 43.09
C GLU A 41 -9.72 1.71 44.52
N VAL A 42 -8.69 2.55 44.67
CA VAL A 42 -8.31 3.11 46.00
C VAL A 42 -9.46 3.87 46.62
N ARG A 43 -10.13 4.75 45.85
CA ARG A 43 -11.29 5.52 46.30
C ARG A 43 -12.44 4.61 46.73
N ARG A 44 -12.74 3.56 45.93
CA ARG A 44 -13.76 2.57 46.26
C ARG A 44 -13.47 1.84 47.59
N LEU A 45 -12.23 1.35 47.76
CA LEU A 45 -11.83 0.67 49.00
C LEU A 45 -11.86 1.59 50.22
N LEU A 46 -11.49 2.86 50.02
CA LEU A 46 -11.54 3.89 51.09
C LEU A 46 -12.99 4.17 51.48
N ASP A 47 -13.90 4.36 50.54
CA ASP A 47 -15.32 4.56 50.80
C ASP A 47 -15.95 3.36 51.53
N GLU A 48 -15.58 2.13 51.12
CA GLU A 48 -16.02 0.90 51.80
C GLU A 48 -15.50 0.82 53.24
N ALA A 49 -14.22 1.21 53.44
CA ALA A 49 -13.64 1.25 54.78
C ALA A 49 -14.33 2.26 55.69
N VAL A 50 -14.53 3.49 55.22
CA VAL A 50 -15.21 4.55 55.97
C VAL A 50 -16.68 4.15 56.28
N LEU A 51 -17.39 3.55 55.30
CA LEU A 51 -18.74 3.05 55.50
C LEU A 51 -18.81 1.94 56.55
N ALA A 52 -17.88 0.98 56.50
CA ALA A 52 -17.81 -0.11 57.49
C ALA A 52 -17.49 0.40 58.89
N GLU A 53 -16.61 1.40 59.03
CA GLU A 53 -16.28 2.06 60.31
C GLU A 53 -17.45 2.80 60.89
N ARG A 54 -18.12 3.66 60.11
CA ARG A 54 -19.35 4.37 60.52
C ARG A 54 -20.45 3.40 60.96
N GLY A 55 -20.59 2.27 60.24
CA GLY A 55 -21.53 1.22 60.61
C GLY A 55 -21.18 0.54 61.97
N GLN A 56 -19.91 0.44 62.31
CA GLN A 56 -19.45 -0.07 63.59
C GLN A 56 -19.64 0.96 64.70
N LEU A 57 -19.25 2.22 64.48
CA LEU A 57 -19.44 3.33 65.44
C LEU A 57 -20.93 3.51 65.82
N ALA A 58 -21.83 3.40 64.87
CA ALA A 58 -23.27 3.48 65.11
C ALA A 58 -23.85 2.30 65.91
N ARG A 59 -23.19 1.11 65.88
CA ARG A 59 -23.65 -0.10 66.57
C ARG A 59 -23.01 -0.29 67.93
N ASP A 60 -21.87 0.35 68.19
CA ASP A 60 -21.14 0.22 69.47
C ASP A 60 -21.80 1.04 70.58
N THR A 61 -22.59 0.36 71.38
CA THR A 61 -23.29 0.96 72.53
C THR A 61 -22.40 1.09 73.77
N ALA A 62 -21.18 0.51 73.75
CA ALA A 62 -20.25 0.57 74.85
C ALA A 62 -19.28 1.76 74.73
N MET A 63 -19.17 2.39 73.57
CA MET A 63 -18.32 3.55 73.29
C MET A 63 -18.89 4.83 73.87
N ASP A 64 -18.00 5.65 74.49
CA ASP A 64 -18.40 6.98 74.95
C ASP A 64 -18.86 7.88 73.82
N ASP A 65 -19.88 8.71 74.08
CA ASP A 65 -20.46 9.61 73.06
C ASP A 65 -19.47 10.67 72.54
N GLY A 66 -18.53 11.11 73.40
CA GLY A 66 -17.45 12.03 73.05
C GLY A 66 -16.43 11.38 72.11
N ASP A 67 -16.01 10.14 72.40
CA ASP A 67 -15.09 9.39 71.55
C ASP A 67 -15.72 9.06 70.21
N ARG A 68 -17.01 8.71 70.20
CA ARG A 68 -17.77 8.47 68.93
C ARG A 68 -17.84 9.75 68.09
N ALA A 69 -18.21 10.89 68.68
CA ALA A 69 -18.29 12.15 67.98
C ALA A 69 -16.94 12.61 67.42
N LEU A 70 -15.85 12.33 68.13
CA LEU A 70 -14.49 12.60 67.66
C LEU A 70 -14.13 11.72 66.42
N ALA A 71 -14.39 10.42 66.51
CA ALA A 71 -14.17 9.50 65.39
C ALA A 71 -15.01 9.86 64.15
N GLU A 72 -16.30 10.19 64.34
CA GLU A 72 -17.16 10.64 63.23
C GLU A 72 -16.66 11.96 62.63
N LEU A 73 -16.21 12.90 63.43
CA LEU A 73 -15.63 14.18 62.97
C LEU A 73 -14.36 13.94 62.12
N GLN A 74 -13.48 13.02 62.56
CA GLN A 74 -12.30 12.65 61.77
C GLN A 74 -12.67 12.08 60.40
N LEU A 75 -13.69 11.19 60.35
CA LEU A 75 -14.16 10.63 59.08
C LEU A 75 -14.89 11.63 58.20
N ASP A 76 -15.55 12.65 58.79
CA ASP A 76 -16.21 13.71 58.05
C ASP A 76 -15.25 14.78 57.52
N SER A 77 -14.07 14.94 58.16
CA SER A 77 -13.06 15.90 57.77
C SER A 77 -12.08 15.38 56.74
N LEU A 78 -12.25 14.12 56.22
CA LEU A 78 -11.36 13.53 55.25
C LEU A 78 -11.25 14.39 53.98
N PRO A 79 -10.05 14.60 53.46
CA PRO A 79 -9.82 15.31 52.20
C PRO A 79 -10.45 14.59 51.03
N PRO A 80 -10.86 15.32 49.97
CA PRO A 80 -11.37 14.69 48.73
C PRO A 80 -10.32 13.93 47.91
N SER A 81 -9.03 14.22 48.18
CA SER A 81 -7.90 13.51 47.57
C SER A 81 -7.71 12.13 48.23
N PRO A 82 -7.78 11.02 47.47
CA PRO A 82 -7.58 9.68 48.00
C PRO A 82 -6.25 9.53 48.76
N ALA A 83 -5.15 10.09 48.23
CA ALA A 83 -3.85 10.01 48.86
C ALA A 83 -3.80 10.74 50.21
N ALA A 84 -4.37 11.96 50.27
CA ALA A 84 -4.45 12.73 51.52
C ALA A 84 -5.36 12.05 52.54
N ALA A 85 -6.49 11.46 52.12
CA ALA A 85 -7.40 10.72 53.00
C ALA A 85 -6.74 9.43 53.55
N VAL A 86 -6.02 8.67 52.71
CA VAL A 86 -5.26 7.49 53.17
C VAL A 86 -4.16 7.88 54.16
N ASN A 87 -3.51 9.02 53.92
CA ASN A 87 -2.50 9.54 54.85
C ASN A 87 -3.08 9.93 56.22
N GLU A 88 -4.20 10.62 56.20
CA GLU A 88 -4.88 11.04 57.44
C GLU A 88 -5.37 9.85 58.27
N LEU A 89 -5.78 8.77 57.61
CA LEU A 89 -6.23 7.53 58.22
C LEU A 89 -5.06 6.62 58.65
N HIS A 90 -3.81 6.97 58.36
CA HIS A 90 -2.64 6.14 58.75
C HIS A 90 -2.55 5.93 60.27
N GLY A 91 -2.89 6.93 61.07
CA GLY A 91 -2.91 6.86 62.52
C GLY A 91 -4.28 6.63 63.14
N TYR A 92 -5.32 6.37 62.34
CA TYR A 92 -6.69 6.20 62.82
C TYR A 92 -6.87 4.87 63.56
N ASP A 93 -7.52 4.90 64.74
CA ASP A 93 -7.81 3.71 65.55
C ASP A 93 -9.08 3.03 65.11
N TRP A 94 -8.99 2.18 64.11
CA TRP A 94 -10.11 1.45 63.52
C TRP A 94 -10.86 0.60 64.56
N LYS A 95 -12.14 0.84 64.74
CA LYS A 95 -13.04 0.06 65.60
C LYS A 95 -13.67 -1.12 64.87
N SER A 96 -13.79 -1.03 63.55
CA SER A 96 -14.28 -2.10 62.71
C SER A 96 -13.11 -2.93 62.15
N PRO A 97 -13.01 -4.24 62.46
CA PRO A 97 -12.02 -5.11 61.82
C PRO A 97 -12.16 -5.15 60.28
N ALA A 98 -13.41 -5.05 59.77
CA ALA A 98 -13.65 -5.02 58.34
C ALA A 98 -13.16 -3.72 57.67
N ALA A 99 -13.34 -2.58 58.36
CA ALA A 99 -12.82 -1.29 57.89
C ALA A 99 -11.26 -1.32 57.84
N ARG A 100 -10.64 -1.78 58.91
CA ARG A 100 -9.18 -1.95 58.96
C ARG A 100 -8.66 -2.85 57.84
N GLN A 101 -9.33 -3.98 57.59
CA GLN A 101 -8.95 -4.89 56.53
C GLN A 101 -9.04 -4.21 55.17
N LYS A 102 -10.10 -3.40 54.88
CA LYS A 102 -10.21 -2.65 53.65
C LYS A 102 -9.11 -1.60 53.48
N TYR A 103 -8.74 -0.91 54.55
CA TYR A 103 -7.67 0.06 54.54
C TYR A 103 -6.29 -0.63 54.28
N GLU A 104 -6.05 -1.80 54.88
CA GLU A 104 -4.85 -2.58 54.63
C GLU A 104 -4.83 -3.09 53.16
N GLN A 105 -6.00 -3.45 52.59
CA GLN A 105 -6.10 -3.82 51.17
C GLN A 105 -5.65 -2.69 50.23
N ILE A 106 -5.84 -1.42 50.57
CA ILE A 106 -5.34 -0.29 49.76
C ILE A 106 -3.82 -0.33 49.63
N LYS A 107 -3.12 -0.56 50.73
CA LYS A 107 -1.63 -0.64 50.76
C LYS A 107 -1.15 -1.82 49.94
N ASP A 108 -1.80 -2.98 50.10
CA ASP A 108 -1.44 -4.19 49.37
C ASP A 108 -1.74 -4.03 47.86
N LEU A 109 -2.83 -3.38 47.49
CA LEU A 109 -3.16 -3.07 46.09
C LEU A 109 -2.09 -2.22 45.44
N LEU A 110 -1.70 -1.11 46.07
CA LEU A 110 -0.70 -0.21 45.51
C LEU A 110 0.66 -0.89 45.36
N GLY A 111 1.09 -1.67 46.35
CA GLY A 111 2.32 -2.44 46.26
C GLY A 111 2.34 -3.44 45.13
N ARG A 112 1.23 -4.17 44.95
CA ARG A 112 1.04 -5.12 43.83
C ARG A 112 1.00 -4.44 42.47
N GLU A 113 0.27 -3.36 42.33
CA GLU A 113 0.18 -2.58 41.08
C GLU A 113 1.53 -2.03 40.62
N MET A 114 2.33 -1.51 41.57
CA MET A 114 3.67 -0.98 41.27
C MET A 114 4.67 -2.06 40.88
N LEU A 115 4.58 -3.24 41.49
CA LEU A 115 5.41 -4.38 41.08
C LEU A 115 4.96 -4.95 39.77
N ASP A 116 3.65 -5.05 39.52
CA ASP A 116 3.10 -5.51 38.26
C ASP A 116 3.42 -4.57 37.10
N GLN A 117 3.57 -3.29 37.37
CA GLN A 117 4.05 -2.30 36.40
C GLN A 117 5.45 -2.64 35.88
N ARG A 118 6.30 -3.24 36.70
CA ARG A 118 7.69 -3.64 36.34
C ARG A 118 7.78 -5.08 35.87
N PHE A 119 7.01 -5.99 36.47
CA PHE A 119 7.07 -7.42 36.26
C PHE A 119 5.66 -7.93 35.98
N ALA A 120 5.38 -8.33 34.74
CA ALA A 120 4.06 -8.77 34.32
C ALA A 120 3.56 -9.97 35.13
N GLY A 121 2.30 -9.91 35.59
CA GLY A 121 1.68 -10.99 36.37
C GLY A 121 1.99 -10.96 37.89
N MET A 122 2.82 -10.02 38.35
CA MET A 122 3.17 -9.90 39.76
C MET A 122 1.95 -9.56 40.63
N LYS A 123 0.98 -8.83 40.11
CA LYS A 123 -0.28 -8.54 40.80
C LYS A 123 -1.03 -9.80 41.23
N GLN A 124 -1.10 -10.79 40.33
CA GLN A 124 -1.75 -12.08 40.62
C GLN A 124 -0.89 -12.96 41.54
N ALA A 125 0.41 -13.00 41.28
CA ALA A 125 1.36 -13.77 42.10
C ALA A 125 1.37 -13.32 43.58
N LEU A 126 1.17 -12.03 43.82
CA LEU A 126 1.17 -11.45 45.15
C LEU A 126 -0.24 -11.27 45.78
N GLU A 127 -1.30 -11.79 45.17
CA GLU A 127 -2.66 -11.59 45.70
C GLU A 127 -2.88 -12.17 47.10
N ASN A 128 -2.14 -13.24 47.46
CA ASN A 128 -2.17 -13.84 48.79
C ASN A 128 -0.77 -13.97 49.38
N ALA A 129 0.12 -13.02 49.04
CA ALA A 129 1.54 -13.09 49.41
C ALA A 129 1.78 -12.97 50.92
N THR A 130 2.65 -13.81 51.42
CA THR A 130 3.15 -13.77 52.80
C THR A 130 4.31 -12.77 52.92
N ASP A 131 4.75 -12.48 54.16
CA ASP A 131 5.95 -11.67 54.40
C ASP A 131 7.22 -12.32 53.81
N GLU A 132 7.25 -13.66 53.72
CA GLU A 132 8.33 -14.42 53.06
C GLU A 132 8.35 -14.19 51.55
N ASP A 133 7.18 -14.14 50.87
CA ASP A 133 7.06 -13.87 49.45
C ASP A 133 7.52 -12.44 49.13
N ARG A 134 7.18 -11.48 49.99
CA ARG A 134 7.64 -10.07 49.86
C ARG A 134 9.16 -9.95 50.02
N ALA A 135 9.75 -10.70 50.96
CA ALA A 135 11.19 -10.75 51.12
C ALA A 135 11.90 -11.38 49.93
N ALA A 136 11.29 -12.43 49.33
CA ALA A 136 11.81 -13.06 48.11
C ALA A 136 11.82 -12.10 46.90
N VAL A 137 10.77 -11.28 46.74
CA VAL A 137 10.72 -10.23 45.69
C VAL A 137 11.81 -9.17 45.93
N ALA A 138 12.03 -8.75 47.20
CA ALA A 138 13.08 -7.80 47.49
C ALA A 138 14.48 -8.36 47.19
N GLN A 139 14.70 -9.66 47.46
CA GLN A 139 15.94 -10.35 47.11
C GLN A 139 16.12 -10.44 45.60
N MET A 140 15.07 -10.84 44.84
CA MET A 140 15.10 -10.87 43.38
C MET A 140 15.52 -9.51 42.80
N MET A 141 14.96 -8.42 43.33
CA MET A 141 15.30 -7.06 42.89
C MET A 141 16.76 -6.68 43.14
N GLN A 142 17.33 -7.13 44.24
CA GLN A 142 18.76 -6.91 44.54
C GLN A 142 19.63 -7.71 43.56
N ASP A 143 19.35 -9.01 43.41
CA ASP A 143 20.11 -9.91 42.54
C ASP A 143 20.05 -9.44 41.09
N LEU A 144 18.86 -8.96 40.62
CA LEU A 144 18.69 -8.36 39.31
C LEU A 144 19.53 -7.10 39.11
N ASN A 145 19.48 -6.16 40.06
CA ASN A 145 20.29 -4.94 39.99
C ASN A 145 21.80 -5.24 40.00
N ASP A 146 22.25 -6.24 40.76
CA ASP A 146 23.66 -6.64 40.79
C ASP A 146 24.08 -7.28 39.45
N LEU A 147 23.21 -8.07 38.82
CA LEU A 147 23.43 -8.63 37.46
C LEU A 147 23.54 -7.51 36.42
N LEU A 148 22.61 -6.54 36.44
CA LEU A 148 22.60 -5.43 35.48
C LEU A 148 23.81 -4.48 35.68
N ASP A 149 24.24 -4.27 36.92
CA ASP A 149 25.46 -3.51 37.22
C ASP A 149 26.72 -4.23 36.75
N ALA A 150 26.77 -5.57 36.86
CA ALA A 150 27.87 -6.36 36.30
C ALA A 150 27.87 -6.27 34.76
N HIS A 151 26.71 -6.40 34.12
CA HIS A 151 26.56 -6.23 32.67
C HIS A 151 27.01 -4.84 32.20
N ARG A 152 26.64 -3.77 32.91
CA ARG A 152 27.09 -2.40 32.58
C ARG A 152 28.60 -2.23 32.65
N ARG A 153 29.29 -3.00 33.52
CA ARG A 153 30.77 -3.01 33.63
C ARG A 153 31.43 -3.99 32.65
N GLY A 154 30.65 -4.81 31.93
CA GLY A 154 31.16 -5.88 31.06
C GLY A 154 31.79 -7.05 31.86
N GLU A 155 31.35 -7.27 33.08
CA GLU A 155 31.83 -8.30 34.01
C GLU A 155 30.84 -9.48 34.14
N ASP A 156 29.67 -9.40 33.48
CA ASP A 156 28.64 -10.43 33.50
C ASP A 156 29.07 -11.68 32.72
N THR A 157 28.56 -12.83 33.15
CA THR A 157 28.76 -14.11 32.49
C THR A 157 27.42 -14.83 32.30
N GLN A 158 27.35 -15.70 31.30
CA GLN A 158 26.18 -16.57 31.12
C GLN A 158 25.88 -17.42 32.34
N GLU A 159 26.93 -17.83 33.08
CA GLU A 159 26.77 -18.61 34.30
C GLU A 159 26.06 -17.82 35.42
N GLN A 160 26.34 -16.51 35.54
CA GLN A 160 25.64 -15.62 36.49
C GLN A 160 24.17 -15.44 36.07
N PHE A 161 23.91 -15.26 34.80
CA PHE A 161 22.53 -15.19 34.26
C PHE A 161 21.78 -16.50 34.52
N ASP A 162 22.37 -17.64 34.19
CA ASP A 162 21.77 -18.96 34.42
C ASP A 162 21.49 -19.22 35.90
N ALA A 163 22.34 -18.71 36.79
CA ALA A 163 22.14 -18.79 38.25
C ALA A 163 20.94 -17.93 38.68
N PHE A 164 20.85 -16.70 38.18
CA PHE A 164 19.72 -15.80 38.40
C PHE A 164 18.40 -16.42 37.90
N MET A 165 18.36 -16.92 36.67
CA MET A 165 17.17 -17.54 36.11
C MET A 165 16.75 -18.84 36.81
N ARG A 166 17.69 -19.63 37.30
CA ARG A 166 17.36 -20.81 38.14
C ARG A 166 16.66 -20.45 39.43
N GLN A 167 16.97 -19.29 40.01
CA GLN A 167 16.41 -18.85 41.29
C GLN A 167 15.11 -18.05 41.12
N HIS A 168 15.02 -17.22 40.05
CA HIS A 168 13.97 -16.23 39.90
C HIS A 168 13.19 -16.36 38.58
N GLY A 169 13.50 -17.33 37.72
CA GLY A 169 12.95 -17.49 36.38
C GLY A 169 11.43 -17.57 36.32
N ASP A 170 10.78 -18.11 37.37
CA ASP A 170 9.31 -18.17 37.45
C ASP A 170 8.64 -16.79 37.42
N GLN A 171 9.37 -15.73 37.69
CA GLN A 171 8.90 -14.34 37.65
C GLN A 171 9.04 -13.68 36.26
N PHE A 172 9.66 -14.36 35.30
CA PHE A 172 9.94 -13.89 33.97
C PHE A 172 9.25 -14.77 32.90
N PRO A 173 7.96 -14.51 32.58
CA PRO A 173 7.18 -15.35 31.66
C PRO A 173 7.75 -15.44 30.24
N SER A 174 8.53 -14.44 29.80
CA SER A 174 9.20 -14.40 28.50
C SER A 174 10.32 -15.44 28.36
N ASN A 175 10.81 -15.99 29.50
CA ASN A 175 11.89 -16.97 29.57
C ASN A 175 13.12 -16.57 28.72
N PRO A 176 13.73 -15.39 28.99
CA PRO A 176 14.87 -14.89 28.25
C PRO A 176 16.05 -15.88 28.31
N GLN A 177 16.85 -15.94 27.25
CA GLN A 177 17.98 -16.89 27.15
C GLN A 177 19.32 -16.28 27.55
N ASP A 178 19.40 -14.95 27.60
CA ASP A 178 20.58 -14.20 28.03
C ASP A 178 20.21 -12.86 28.70
N VAL A 179 21.23 -12.13 29.16
CA VAL A 179 21.04 -10.84 29.83
C VAL A 179 20.48 -9.78 28.87
N ASP A 180 20.83 -9.83 27.59
CA ASP A 180 20.37 -8.86 26.61
C ASP A 180 18.88 -9.01 26.32
N GLU A 181 18.37 -10.23 26.17
CA GLU A 181 16.93 -10.48 26.05
C GLU A 181 16.15 -10.07 27.31
N LEU A 182 16.69 -10.37 28.49
CA LEU A 182 16.11 -9.92 29.75
C LEU A 182 16.05 -8.39 29.83
N LEU A 183 17.13 -7.72 29.44
CA LEU A 183 17.21 -6.26 29.39
C LEU A 183 16.20 -5.65 28.41
N ASP A 184 16.08 -6.22 27.22
CA ASP A 184 15.15 -5.74 26.21
C ASP A 184 13.70 -5.80 26.72
N ASP A 185 13.31 -6.94 27.32
CA ASP A 185 11.97 -7.10 27.91
C ASP A 185 11.69 -6.12 29.06
N LEU A 186 12.64 -5.99 29.99
CA LEU A 186 12.48 -5.10 31.15
C LEU A 186 12.50 -3.63 30.73
N ALA A 187 13.35 -3.24 29.77
CA ALA A 187 13.45 -1.88 29.30
C ALA A 187 12.21 -1.46 28.51
N ALA A 188 11.71 -2.34 27.62
CA ALA A 188 10.47 -2.10 26.89
C ALA A 188 9.30 -1.87 27.85
N ARG A 189 9.18 -2.70 28.89
CA ARG A 189 8.14 -2.58 29.90
C ARG A 189 8.31 -1.31 30.77
N ALA A 190 9.53 -1.00 31.18
CA ALA A 190 9.81 0.21 31.95
C ALA A 190 9.58 1.49 31.12
N ALA A 191 9.90 1.48 29.82
CA ALA A 191 9.59 2.57 28.90
C ALA A 191 8.08 2.73 28.70
N ALA A 192 7.33 1.64 28.58
CA ALA A 192 5.87 1.65 28.52
C ALA A 192 5.26 2.24 29.80
N ALA A 193 5.76 1.84 30.98
CA ALA A 193 5.38 2.41 32.27
C ALA A 193 5.67 3.92 32.35
N GLN A 194 6.82 4.34 31.83
CA GLN A 194 7.17 5.77 31.80
C GLN A 194 6.26 6.55 30.84
N ARG A 195 5.95 6.02 29.66
CA ARG A 195 5.01 6.65 28.70
C ARG A 195 3.60 6.75 29.28
N MET A 196 3.12 5.69 29.95
CA MET A 196 1.87 5.72 30.68
C MET A 196 1.87 6.85 31.72
N ARG A 197 2.94 6.97 32.51
CA ARG A 197 3.08 8.06 33.50
C ARG A 197 3.14 9.44 32.85
N ASN A 198 3.83 9.58 31.72
CA ASN A 198 3.86 10.83 30.94
C ASN A 198 2.46 11.22 30.40
N SER A 199 1.61 10.24 30.17
CA SER A 199 0.24 10.40 29.64
C SER A 199 -0.76 10.80 30.73
N MET A 200 -0.43 10.61 32.00
CA MET A 200 -1.26 11.03 33.14
C MET A 200 -1.25 12.55 33.34
N THR A 201 -2.33 13.08 33.89
CA THR A 201 -2.36 14.47 34.36
C THR A 201 -1.39 14.67 35.53
N GLN A 202 -1.05 15.95 35.81
CA GLN A 202 -0.18 16.25 36.96
C GLN A 202 -0.85 15.80 38.28
N GLU A 203 -2.16 16.00 38.41
CA GLU A 203 -2.92 15.59 39.60
C GLU A 203 -2.87 14.07 39.82
N GLN A 204 -3.08 13.28 38.75
CA GLN A 204 -2.99 11.81 38.82
C GLN A 204 -1.60 11.35 39.25
N ARG A 205 -0.54 11.96 38.71
CA ARG A 205 0.85 11.64 39.10
C ARG A 205 1.14 11.95 40.58
N ASP A 206 0.76 13.15 41.00
CA ASP A 206 0.99 13.59 42.38
C ASP A 206 0.23 12.71 43.38
N GLU A 207 -1.02 12.32 43.04
CA GLU A 207 -1.82 11.39 43.84
C GLU A 207 -1.16 10.00 43.95
N LEU A 208 -0.74 9.43 42.82
CA LEU A 208 -0.09 8.12 42.79
C LEU A 208 1.28 8.13 43.52
N ASP A 209 2.06 9.18 43.39
CA ASP A 209 3.33 9.32 44.08
C ASP A 209 3.14 9.39 45.60
N ALA A 210 2.18 10.20 46.07
CA ALA A 210 1.84 10.30 47.49
C ALA A 210 1.31 8.96 48.05
N LEU A 211 0.52 8.21 47.27
CA LEU A 211 0.04 6.89 47.64
C LEU A 211 1.20 5.86 47.67
N ALA A 212 2.13 5.94 46.73
CA ALA A 212 3.27 5.04 46.62
C ALA A 212 4.21 5.17 47.83
N GLU A 213 4.50 6.39 48.28
CA GLU A 213 5.31 6.64 49.48
C GLU A 213 4.74 5.95 50.73
N GLN A 214 3.40 5.86 50.79
CA GLN A 214 2.71 5.25 51.94
C GLN A 214 2.61 3.72 51.84
N ALA A 215 2.45 3.18 50.61
CA ALA A 215 2.26 1.75 50.39
C ALA A 215 3.51 0.94 50.70
N PHE A 216 4.67 1.46 50.32
CA PHE A 216 5.89 0.66 50.39
C PHE A 216 6.55 0.61 51.75
N GLY A 217 6.22 1.36 52.74
CA GLY A 217 6.79 1.23 54.11
C GLY A 217 8.27 0.81 54.25
N SER A 218 8.93 0.39 53.13
CA SER A 218 10.30 -0.06 53.00
C SER A 218 11.08 0.83 52.02
N PRO A 219 11.89 1.78 52.53
CA PRO A 219 12.75 2.60 51.69
C PRO A 219 13.72 1.78 50.81
N ALA A 220 14.02 0.54 51.22
CA ALA A 220 14.92 -0.35 50.49
C ALA A 220 14.34 -0.80 49.14
N LEU A 221 13.05 -1.15 49.09
CA LEU A 221 12.38 -1.58 47.84
C LEU A 221 12.25 -0.42 46.84
N MET A 222 11.90 0.77 47.32
CA MET A 222 11.85 1.98 46.49
C MET A 222 13.23 2.32 45.91
N GLY A 223 14.29 2.19 46.71
CA GLY A 223 15.68 2.37 46.26
C GLY A 223 16.09 1.34 45.20
N ALA A 224 15.66 0.08 45.36
CA ALA A 224 15.95 -0.98 44.39
C ALA A 224 15.22 -0.75 43.04
N LEU A 225 13.95 -0.30 43.07
CA LEU A 225 13.17 0.07 41.86
C LEU A 225 13.80 1.27 41.14
N SER A 226 14.20 2.31 41.87
CA SER A 226 14.85 3.48 41.27
C SER A 226 16.18 3.12 40.59
N ARG A 227 16.98 2.25 41.25
CA ARG A 227 18.24 1.75 40.68
C ARG A 227 18.01 0.90 39.43
N LEU A 228 16.95 0.09 39.41
CA LEU A 228 16.54 -0.67 38.24
C LEU A 228 16.21 0.27 37.07
N ASP A 229 15.37 1.27 37.29
CA ASP A 229 14.99 2.24 36.27
C ASP A 229 16.21 3.01 35.71
N GLU A 230 17.17 3.37 36.55
CA GLU A 230 18.43 3.99 36.12
C GLU A 230 19.28 3.05 35.27
N ASN A 231 19.42 1.79 35.66
CA ASN A 231 20.17 0.79 34.91
C ASN A 231 19.54 0.52 33.53
N LEU A 232 18.21 0.35 33.47
CA LEU A 232 17.50 0.10 32.22
C LEU A 232 17.64 1.28 31.24
N ARG A 233 17.49 2.52 31.70
CA ARG A 233 17.69 3.72 30.87
C ARG A 233 19.13 3.85 30.38
N ALA A 234 20.10 3.51 31.20
CA ALA A 234 21.52 3.59 30.84
C ALA A 234 21.90 2.53 29.80
N LEU A 235 21.35 1.32 29.93
CA LEU A 235 21.68 0.17 29.07
C LEU A 235 20.84 0.12 27.79
N ARG A 236 19.62 0.68 27.79
CA ARG A 236 18.71 0.74 26.62
C ARG A 236 18.21 2.17 26.38
N PRO A 237 19.10 3.12 26.02
CA PRO A 237 18.72 4.52 25.77
C PRO A 237 17.89 4.70 24.48
N GLY A 238 17.82 3.67 23.63
CA GLY A 238 17.06 3.68 22.37
C GLY A 238 15.57 3.47 22.54
N GLU A 239 15.10 3.06 23.73
CA GLU A 239 13.68 2.94 24.02
C GLU A 239 12.98 4.31 24.06
N ASP A 240 11.67 4.34 23.77
CA ASP A 240 10.87 5.56 23.86
C ASP A 240 10.50 5.91 25.32
N TRP A 241 11.43 6.54 26.03
CA TRP A 241 11.24 7.03 27.39
C TRP A 241 10.42 8.33 27.47
N GLY A 242 10.21 9.03 26.35
CA GLY A 242 9.63 10.38 26.32
C GLY A 242 8.21 10.46 25.79
N GLY A 243 7.72 9.41 25.15
CA GLY A 243 6.40 9.38 24.53
C GLY A 243 5.25 9.56 25.52
N SER A 244 4.08 9.96 25.00
CA SER A 244 2.82 10.06 25.73
C SER A 244 1.66 9.86 24.79
N GLU A 245 0.54 9.31 25.29
CA GLU A 245 -0.68 9.04 24.54
C GLU A 245 -1.91 9.61 25.23
N GLY A 246 -2.87 10.17 24.47
CA GLY A 246 -4.15 10.59 25.01
C GLY A 246 -5.05 9.36 25.20
N MET A 247 -5.57 9.18 26.42
CA MET A 247 -6.51 8.12 26.77
C MET A 247 -7.73 8.71 27.44
N ASP A 248 -8.83 8.88 26.67
CA ASP A 248 -10.05 9.55 27.12
C ASP A 248 -11.24 8.59 27.21
N GLY A 249 -10.99 7.27 27.31
CA GLY A 249 -12.04 6.24 27.37
C GLY A 249 -12.73 6.12 28.73
N GLU A 250 -13.68 5.21 28.82
CA GLU A 250 -14.48 4.99 30.04
C GLU A 250 -13.88 3.90 30.95
N GLN A 251 -13.07 2.99 30.40
CA GLN A 251 -12.50 1.86 31.15
C GLN A 251 -11.23 2.28 31.89
N GLY A 252 -11.30 2.34 33.23
CA GLY A 252 -10.14 2.65 34.08
C GLY A 252 -9.14 1.51 34.12
N LEU A 253 -7.88 1.80 33.80
CA LEU A 253 -6.76 0.86 33.86
C LEU A 253 -5.98 0.99 35.16
N GLY A 254 -5.59 -0.15 35.73
CA GLY A 254 -4.58 -0.23 36.77
C GLY A 254 -3.17 0.07 36.24
N LEU A 255 -2.19 0.25 37.12
CA LEU A 255 -0.79 0.56 36.71
C LEU A 255 -0.18 -0.58 35.91
N GLY A 256 -0.39 -1.82 36.30
CA GLY A 256 0.11 -3.00 35.58
C GLY A 256 -0.57 -3.19 34.23
N ASP A 257 -1.90 -3.20 34.24
CA ASP A 257 -2.72 -3.35 33.03
C ASP A 257 -2.45 -2.22 32.03
N GLY A 258 -2.39 -0.97 32.53
CA GLY A 258 -2.06 0.20 31.70
C GLY A 258 -0.68 0.08 31.05
N THR A 259 0.33 -0.38 31.80
CA THR A 259 1.66 -0.61 31.24
C THR A 259 1.62 -1.66 30.12
N GLY A 260 0.84 -2.75 30.28
CA GLY A 260 0.65 -3.74 29.22
C GLY A 260 0.03 -3.13 27.96
N ILE A 261 -1.00 -2.27 28.09
CA ILE A 261 -1.60 -1.58 26.93
C ILE A 261 -0.61 -0.63 26.27
N PHE A 262 0.26 0.07 27.02
CA PHE A 262 1.31 0.90 26.42
C PHE A 262 2.41 0.08 25.74
N GLN A 263 2.67 -1.16 26.15
CA GLN A 263 3.49 -2.11 25.38
C GLN A 263 2.80 -2.49 24.08
N ASP A 264 1.54 -2.90 24.14
CA ASP A 264 0.75 -3.23 22.94
C ASP A 264 0.71 -2.08 21.93
N ILE A 265 0.57 -0.83 22.39
CA ILE A 265 0.63 0.36 21.53
C ILE A 265 2.01 0.49 20.88
N ALA A 266 3.10 0.27 21.63
CA ALA A 266 4.45 0.32 21.08
C ALA A 266 4.68 -0.76 20.02
N ASP A 267 4.24 -1.98 20.27
CA ASP A 267 4.31 -3.09 19.31
C ASP A 267 3.51 -2.79 18.04
N LEU A 268 2.31 -2.21 18.21
CA LEU A 268 1.48 -1.80 17.08
C LEU A 268 2.11 -0.65 16.27
N ASP A 269 2.79 0.31 16.92
CA ASP A 269 3.51 1.37 16.24
C ASP A 269 4.73 0.80 15.49
N ALA A 270 5.49 -0.11 16.10
CA ALA A 270 6.59 -0.81 15.43
C ALA A 270 6.11 -1.63 14.21
N LEU A 271 4.98 -2.35 14.34
CA LEU A 271 4.34 -3.05 13.23
C LEU A 271 3.86 -2.10 12.13
N ALA A 272 3.28 -0.95 12.50
CA ALA A 272 2.86 0.07 11.53
C ALA A 272 4.05 0.61 10.76
N ASP A 273 5.17 0.88 11.43
CA ASP A 273 6.42 1.33 10.80
C ASP A 273 7.01 0.26 9.89
N GLN A 274 7.05 -1.01 10.31
CA GLN A 274 7.48 -2.13 9.46
C GLN A 274 6.61 -2.22 8.21
N LEU A 275 5.26 -2.20 8.35
CA LEU A 275 4.33 -2.25 7.24
C LEU A 275 4.46 -1.04 6.30
N ALA A 276 4.74 0.16 6.83
CA ALA A 276 5.00 1.37 6.04
C ALA A 276 6.34 1.31 5.30
N GLN A 277 7.37 0.70 5.90
CA GLN A 277 8.70 0.51 5.31
C GLN A 277 8.73 -0.62 4.26
N VAL A 278 7.73 -1.52 4.20
CA VAL A 278 7.55 -2.48 3.11
C VAL A 278 7.23 -1.72 1.81
N GLY A 279 8.22 -0.98 1.34
CA GLY A 279 8.23 -0.11 0.18
C GLY A 279 9.35 -0.48 -0.79
N PRO A 280 9.76 0.46 -1.63
CA PRO A 280 10.87 0.25 -2.56
C PRO A 280 12.17 0.00 -1.81
N GLY A 281 12.58 -1.26 -1.66
CA GLY A 281 13.90 -1.61 -1.11
C GLY A 281 13.92 -2.54 0.11
N SER A 282 12.84 -2.67 0.88
CA SER A 282 12.72 -3.63 1.98
C SER A 282 12.12 -4.97 1.52
N GLU A 283 12.44 -6.03 2.19
CA GLU A 283 11.88 -7.36 1.95
C GLU A 283 10.69 -7.58 2.89
N LEU A 284 9.67 -8.31 2.42
CA LEU A 284 8.57 -8.75 3.28
C LEU A 284 9.08 -9.72 4.37
N ASP A 285 10.27 -10.30 4.17
CA ASP A 285 10.91 -11.19 5.15
C ASP A 285 11.28 -10.47 6.47
N ASP A 286 11.39 -9.13 6.46
CA ASP A 286 11.70 -8.31 7.65
C ASP A 286 10.47 -8.04 8.55
N LEU A 287 9.26 -8.48 8.12
CA LEU A 287 8.04 -8.29 8.90
C LEU A 287 7.96 -9.31 10.04
N ASP A 288 7.76 -8.84 11.26
CA ASP A 288 7.60 -9.66 12.45
C ASP A 288 6.23 -10.36 12.46
N LEU A 289 6.24 -11.65 12.10
CA LEU A 289 5.02 -12.47 12.04
C LEU A 289 4.51 -12.87 13.42
N ASP A 290 5.40 -12.98 14.40
CA ASP A 290 5.03 -13.38 15.74
C ASP A 290 4.36 -12.21 16.48
N ALA A 291 4.88 -11.00 16.33
CA ALA A 291 4.22 -9.78 16.79
C ALA A 291 2.87 -9.56 16.10
N LEU A 292 2.75 -9.84 14.78
CA LEU A 292 1.47 -9.80 14.06
C LEU A 292 0.47 -10.82 14.61
N ALA A 293 0.91 -12.06 14.91
CA ALA A 293 0.04 -13.08 15.48
C ALA A 293 -0.46 -12.67 16.87
N GLN A 294 0.43 -12.16 17.70
CA GLN A 294 0.12 -11.71 19.06
C GLN A 294 -0.86 -10.52 19.05
N GLN A 295 -0.61 -9.54 18.21
CA GLN A 295 -1.38 -8.30 18.19
C GLN A 295 -2.69 -8.41 17.36
N LEU A 296 -2.71 -9.11 16.24
CA LEU A 296 -3.85 -9.20 15.32
C LEU A 296 -4.46 -10.59 15.17
N GLY A 297 -3.86 -11.60 15.82
CA GLY A 297 -4.26 -13.00 15.78
C GLY A 297 -3.61 -13.77 14.62
N ASP A 298 -3.63 -15.12 14.74
CA ASP A 298 -2.95 -16.07 13.84
C ASP A 298 -3.28 -15.86 12.36
N GLN A 299 -4.52 -15.45 12.05
CA GLN A 299 -4.94 -15.24 10.66
C GLN A 299 -4.16 -14.12 9.98
N ALA A 300 -3.82 -13.05 10.71
CA ALA A 300 -3.03 -11.94 10.16
C ALA A 300 -1.58 -12.39 9.84
N ALA A 301 -0.98 -13.21 10.71
CA ALA A 301 0.34 -13.79 10.48
C ALA A 301 0.34 -14.78 9.30
N VAL A 302 -0.71 -15.60 9.14
CA VAL A 302 -0.89 -16.51 7.99
C VAL A 302 -1.00 -15.72 6.69
N ASP A 303 -1.79 -14.65 6.68
CA ASP A 303 -1.95 -13.78 5.52
C ASP A 303 -0.60 -13.14 5.14
N ALA A 304 0.14 -12.57 6.11
CA ALA A 304 1.47 -11.98 5.91
C ALA A 304 2.49 -13.02 5.42
N ARG A 305 2.53 -14.20 6.03
CA ARG A 305 3.42 -15.31 5.60
C ARG A 305 3.14 -15.76 4.17
N THR A 306 1.87 -15.78 3.78
CA THR A 306 1.49 -16.14 2.40
C THR A 306 1.96 -15.08 1.41
N LEU A 307 1.90 -13.78 1.78
CA LEU A 307 2.44 -12.70 0.98
C LEU A 307 3.96 -12.79 0.84
N GLN A 308 4.69 -13.13 1.92
CA GLN A 308 6.14 -13.40 1.90
C GLN A 308 6.48 -14.56 0.96
N GLN A 309 5.77 -15.68 1.08
CA GLN A 309 5.98 -16.86 0.22
C GLN A 309 5.71 -16.53 -1.25
N LEU A 310 4.66 -15.76 -1.54
CA LEU A 310 4.34 -15.32 -2.89
C LEU A 310 5.43 -14.41 -3.46
N GLU A 311 5.92 -13.44 -2.69
CA GLU A 311 7.05 -12.59 -3.11
C GLU A 311 8.28 -13.42 -3.42
N LYS A 312 8.64 -14.34 -2.53
CA LYS A 312 9.79 -15.24 -2.66
C LYS A 312 9.67 -16.18 -3.87
N ALA A 313 8.48 -16.74 -4.09
CA ALA A 313 8.19 -17.59 -5.25
C ALA A 313 8.31 -16.80 -6.57
N LEU A 314 7.82 -15.56 -6.61
CA LEU A 314 7.90 -14.69 -7.78
C LEU A 314 9.34 -14.25 -8.08
N ARG A 315 10.12 -13.98 -7.05
CA ARG A 315 11.55 -13.64 -7.16
C ARG A 315 12.32 -14.86 -7.70
N ASN A 316 12.10 -16.03 -7.13
CA ASN A 316 12.77 -17.28 -7.53
C ASN A 316 12.35 -17.78 -8.92
N SER A 317 11.13 -17.47 -9.38
CA SER A 317 10.66 -17.80 -10.73
C SER A 317 11.38 -17.01 -11.84
N GLY A 318 12.24 -16.05 -11.50
CA GLY A 318 12.88 -15.14 -12.44
C GLY A 318 11.88 -14.19 -13.14
N SER A 319 10.67 -14.09 -12.62
CA SER A 319 9.63 -13.20 -13.17
C SER A 319 9.82 -11.76 -12.75
N MET A 320 10.54 -11.52 -11.66
CA MET A 320 10.82 -10.19 -11.13
C MET A 320 12.33 -9.97 -10.96
N ARG A 321 12.77 -8.72 -11.15
CA ARG A 321 14.14 -8.27 -10.87
C ARG A 321 14.10 -6.97 -10.07
N ARG A 322 15.09 -6.74 -9.24
CA ARG A 322 15.29 -5.45 -8.57
C ARG A 322 15.94 -4.47 -9.55
N GLY A 323 15.35 -3.29 -9.72
CA GLY A 323 15.98 -2.19 -10.45
C GLY A 323 17.12 -1.56 -9.63
N THR A 324 17.87 -0.67 -10.25
CA THR A 324 18.95 0.12 -9.59
C THR A 324 18.40 1.07 -8.52
N ASP A 325 17.10 1.35 -8.56
CA ASP A 325 16.32 2.14 -7.61
C ASP A 325 15.73 1.30 -6.45
N GLY A 326 16.12 0.02 -6.34
CA GLY A 326 15.60 -0.92 -5.35
C GLY A 326 14.20 -1.45 -5.64
N GLN A 327 13.52 -0.94 -6.68
CA GLN A 327 12.15 -1.34 -7.01
C GLN A 327 12.09 -2.71 -7.70
N LEU A 328 11.08 -3.51 -7.35
CA LEU A 328 10.79 -4.77 -8.03
C LEU A 328 10.11 -4.48 -9.38
N ARG A 329 10.74 -4.90 -10.48
CA ARG A 329 10.25 -4.77 -11.85
C ARG A 329 10.07 -6.14 -12.49
N LEU A 330 9.07 -6.28 -13.35
CA LEU A 330 8.90 -7.50 -14.15
C LEU A 330 10.10 -7.68 -15.10
N THR A 331 10.58 -8.91 -15.19
CA THR A 331 11.63 -9.22 -16.20
C THR A 331 11.03 -9.19 -17.61
N PRO A 332 11.83 -8.91 -18.65
CA PRO A 332 11.36 -8.95 -20.04
C PRO A 332 10.75 -10.32 -20.45
N ARG A 333 11.18 -11.40 -19.79
CA ARG A 333 10.61 -12.73 -19.98
C ARG A 333 9.20 -12.81 -19.39
N ALA A 334 9.02 -12.35 -18.18
CA ALA A 334 7.71 -12.33 -17.50
C ALA A 334 6.74 -11.40 -18.24
N MET A 335 7.19 -10.22 -18.68
CA MET A 335 6.37 -9.29 -19.46
C MET A 335 5.88 -9.91 -20.77
N ARG A 336 6.76 -10.59 -21.52
CA ARG A 336 6.38 -11.30 -22.75
C ARG A 336 5.36 -12.41 -22.46
N GLN A 337 5.53 -13.14 -21.37
CA GLN A 337 4.64 -14.23 -21.00
C GLN A 337 3.27 -13.69 -20.56
N LEU A 338 3.26 -12.65 -19.74
CA LEU A 338 2.04 -11.96 -19.32
C LEU A 338 1.33 -11.30 -20.51
N GLY A 339 2.07 -10.61 -21.39
CA GLY A 339 1.52 -9.99 -22.60
C GLY A 339 0.86 -11.01 -23.52
N LYS A 340 1.47 -12.20 -23.71
CA LYS A 340 0.86 -13.30 -24.47
C LYS A 340 -0.44 -13.81 -23.84
N SER A 341 -0.45 -13.98 -22.50
CA SER A 341 -1.66 -14.39 -21.79
C SER A 341 -2.78 -13.35 -21.91
N LEU A 342 -2.46 -12.07 -21.76
CA LEU A 342 -3.41 -10.98 -21.91
C LEU A 342 -3.94 -10.88 -23.35
N LEU A 343 -3.09 -11.07 -24.37
CA LEU A 343 -3.53 -11.12 -25.76
C LEU A 343 -4.46 -12.31 -26.03
N LYS A 344 -4.19 -13.46 -25.42
CA LYS A 344 -5.08 -14.63 -25.53
C LYS A 344 -6.45 -14.31 -24.93
N ASP A 345 -6.50 -13.73 -23.74
CA ASP A 345 -7.75 -13.30 -23.08
C ASP A 345 -8.53 -12.28 -23.96
N VAL A 346 -7.83 -11.27 -24.51
CA VAL A 346 -8.43 -10.30 -25.44
C VAL A 346 -8.95 -11.00 -26.69
N ALA A 347 -8.18 -11.94 -27.27
CA ALA A 347 -8.59 -12.68 -28.46
C ALA A 347 -9.81 -13.56 -28.21
N GLU A 348 -9.87 -14.27 -27.09
CA GLU A 348 -11.03 -15.09 -26.71
C GLU A 348 -12.30 -14.24 -26.55
N ARG A 349 -12.20 -13.08 -25.90
CA ARG A 349 -13.33 -12.13 -25.75
C ARG A 349 -13.76 -11.52 -27.08
N MET A 350 -12.84 -11.33 -28.03
CA MET A 350 -13.12 -10.82 -29.35
C MET A 350 -13.71 -11.90 -30.28
N SER A 351 -13.27 -13.15 -30.21
CA SER A 351 -13.75 -14.25 -31.05
C SER A 351 -15.19 -14.67 -30.75
N GLY A 352 -15.73 -14.32 -29.60
CA GLY A 352 -17.15 -14.48 -29.27
C GLY A 352 -18.13 -13.61 -30.11
N ARG A 353 -17.61 -12.72 -30.96
CA ARG A 353 -18.38 -11.85 -31.86
C ARG A 353 -17.94 -12.06 -33.32
N GLN A 354 -18.46 -13.06 -33.94
CA GLN A 354 -18.54 -13.38 -35.41
C GLN A 354 -17.40 -13.00 -36.37
N GLY A 355 -17.03 -13.97 -37.11
CA GLY A 355 -16.62 -14.36 -38.47
C GLY A 355 -16.04 -13.33 -39.47
N ALA A 356 -14.92 -13.72 -40.10
CA ALA A 356 -14.03 -12.84 -40.85
C ALA A 356 -13.73 -13.29 -42.30
N ARG A 357 -13.50 -12.36 -43.23
CA ARG A 357 -12.97 -12.58 -44.59
C ARG A 357 -11.82 -11.63 -44.95
N ASP A 358 -10.80 -12.18 -45.64
CA ASP A 358 -9.60 -11.45 -46.11
C ASP A 358 -9.84 -10.68 -47.41
N LEU A 359 -9.30 -9.46 -47.49
CA LEU A 359 -9.20 -8.66 -48.71
C LEU A 359 -7.73 -8.29 -48.99
N ARG A 360 -7.25 -8.67 -50.18
CA ARG A 360 -5.93 -8.28 -50.70
C ARG A 360 -6.04 -6.98 -51.48
N ARG A 361 -5.14 -6.03 -51.24
CA ARG A 361 -4.95 -4.83 -52.03
C ARG A 361 -3.48 -4.54 -52.30
N ALA A 362 -3.20 -4.06 -53.53
CA ALA A 362 -1.89 -3.68 -54.01
C ALA A 362 -1.54 -2.22 -53.67
N GLY A 363 -0.26 -1.94 -53.38
CA GLY A 363 0.26 -0.58 -53.13
C GLY A 363 1.78 -0.51 -53.29
N ALA A 364 2.31 0.67 -53.59
CA ALA A 364 3.61 0.94 -54.21
C ALA A 364 4.89 0.68 -53.36
N ALA A 365 4.80 0.15 -52.14
CA ALA A 365 5.98 -0.10 -51.29
C ALA A 365 5.80 -1.32 -50.38
N GLY A 366 5.75 -2.53 -50.92
CA GLY A 366 5.57 -3.77 -50.18
C GLY A 366 6.46 -4.91 -50.66
N ASP A 367 6.39 -6.06 -49.97
CA ASP A 367 6.98 -7.31 -50.46
C ASP A 367 6.27 -7.74 -51.76
N ARG A 368 7.04 -8.32 -52.69
CA ARG A 368 6.51 -8.81 -53.97
C ARG A 368 5.47 -9.91 -53.71
N SER A 369 4.27 -9.72 -54.17
CA SER A 369 3.18 -10.73 -54.04
C SER A 369 3.41 -11.95 -54.91
N GLY A 370 4.33 -11.86 -55.88
CA GLY A 370 4.55 -12.87 -56.90
C GLY A 370 3.52 -12.85 -58.06
N SER A 371 2.49 -11.99 -57.99
CA SER A 371 1.56 -11.71 -59.09
C SER A 371 2.00 -10.48 -59.89
N THR A 372 1.58 -10.41 -61.17
CA THR A 372 1.86 -9.29 -62.05
C THR A 372 0.53 -8.81 -62.69
N ARG A 373 0.49 -7.53 -63.06
CA ARG A 373 -0.62 -6.94 -63.79
C ARG A 373 -0.10 -6.09 -64.94
N PRO A 374 -0.93 -5.84 -66.00
CA PRO A 374 -0.58 -4.90 -67.04
C PRO A 374 -0.25 -3.52 -66.48
N TRP A 375 0.78 -2.87 -67.01
CA TRP A 375 1.15 -1.51 -66.67
C TRP A 375 0.09 -0.51 -67.07
N GLU A 376 -0.28 0.40 -66.20
CA GLU A 376 -1.15 1.53 -66.44
C GLU A 376 -0.40 2.85 -66.25
N PHE A 377 -0.80 3.91 -66.95
CA PHE A 377 -0.15 5.20 -66.85
C PHE A 377 -0.26 5.77 -65.44
N GLY A 378 0.91 5.99 -64.81
CA GLY A 378 1.01 6.46 -63.42
C GLY A 378 1.49 5.39 -62.42
N ASP A 379 1.68 4.14 -62.86
CA ASP A 379 2.27 3.08 -62.01
C ASP A 379 3.71 3.37 -61.68
N THR A 380 4.06 3.21 -60.40
CA THR A 380 5.42 3.38 -59.84
C THR A 380 6.07 2.05 -59.47
N GLU A 381 5.38 0.94 -59.59
CA GLU A 381 5.85 -0.40 -59.29
C GLU A 381 6.93 -0.87 -60.27
N PRO A 382 7.85 -1.71 -59.83
CA PRO A 382 8.92 -2.24 -60.69
C PRO A 382 8.33 -3.16 -61.79
N TRP A 383 8.88 -3.01 -63.01
CA TRP A 383 8.48 -3.87 -64.14
C TRP A 383 8.91 -5.32 -63.89
N ASP A 384 8.03 -6.27 -64.22
CA ASP A 384 8.44 -7.66 -64.41
C ASP A 384 8.99 -7.84 -65.83
N VAL A 385 10.33 -7.72 -65.91
CA VAL A 385 11.04 -7.76 -67.17
C VAL A 385 10.85 -9.12 -67.87
N THR A 386 10.79 -10.19 -67.08
CA THR A 386 10.68 -11.56 -67.64
C THR A 386 9.33 -11.77 -68.31
N ARG A 387 8.24 -11.35 -67.62
CA ARG A 387 6.89 -11.46 -68.19
C ARG A 387 6.67 -10.49 -69.34
N SER A 388 7.13 -9.27 -69.23
CA SER A 388 7.07 -8.28 -70.31
C SER A 388 7.73 -8.75 -71.58
N ILE A 389 8.94 -9.35 -71.47
CA ILE A 389 9.61 -9.96 -72.63
C ILE A 389 8.85 -11.17 -73.15
N THR A 390 8.28 -12.00 -72.31
CA THR A 390 7.50 -13.17 -72.70
C THR A 390 6.26 -12.76 -73.46
N ASN A 391 5.54 -11.71 -72.99
CA ASN A 391 4.37 -11.15 -73.68
C ASN A 391 4.73 -10.61 -75.07
N ALA A 392 5.85 -9.86 -75.16
CA ALA A 392 6.35 -9.34 -76.44
C ALA A 392 6.72 -10.45 -77.40
N LEU A 393 7.35 -11.52 -76.94
CA LEU A 393 7.68 -12.70 -77.72
C LEU A 393 6.40 -13.40 -78.21
N THR A 394 5.43 -13.60 -77.35
CA THR A 394 4.14 -14.24 -77.62
C THR A 394 3.33 -13.44 -78.69
N ARG A 395 3.28 -12.12 -78.55
CA ARG A 395 2.65 -11.22 -79.52
C ARG A 395 3.39 -11.28 -80.87
N THR A 396 4.75 -11.15 -80.83
CA THR A 396 5.55 -11.18 -82.07
C THR A 396 5.44 -12.51 -82.77
N ALA A 397 5.35 -13.64 -82.09
CA ALA A 397 5.13 -14.97 -82.64
C ALA A 397 3.70 -15.10 -83.23
N GLY A 398 2.66 -14.49 -82.63
CA GLY A 398 1.29 -14.45 -83.12
C GLY A 398 1.14 -13.63 -84.40
N ASP A 399 1.92 -12.56 -84.56
CA ASP A 399 1.93 -11.68 -85.72
C ASP A 399 2.72 -12.25 -86.96
N GLY A 400 3.22 -13.47 -86.87
CA GLY A 400 3.85 -14.15 -88.01
C GLY A 400 5.27 -13.62 -88.36
N ALA A 401 5.95 -12.94 -87.45
CA ALA A 401 7.28 -12.39 -87.67
C ALA A 401 8.34 -13.49 -87.84
N ARG A 402 9.22 -13.36 -88.90
CA ARG A 402 10.29 -14.29 -89.23
C ARG A 402 11.36 -14.36 -88.04
N THR A 403 11.71 -15.55 -87.71
CA THR A 403 12.81 -15.86 -86.79
C THR A 403 14.06 -15.04 -87.11
N GLY A 404 14.46 -14.08 -86.29
CA GLY A 404 15.67 -13.27 -86.44
C GLY A 404 15.45 -11.73 -86.33
N ALA A 405 14.23 -11.22 -86.29
CA ALA A 405 13.97 -9.84 -85.94
C ALA A 405 13.96 -9.67 -84.46
N GLY A 406 14.73 -8.71 -83.92
CA GLY A 406 14.81 -8.43 -82.49
C GLY A 406 13.41 -8.14 -81.87
N VAL A 407 13.17 -8.54 -80.66
CA VAL A 407 11.93 -8.35 -79.92
C VAL A 407 11.75 -6.86 -79.63
N ARG A 408 10.66 -6.25 -80.11
CA ARG A 408 10.27 -4.90 -79.80
C ARG A 408 9.16 -4.91 -78.73
N LEU A 409 9.48 -4.37 -77.56
CA LEU A 409 8.51 -4.16 -76.47
C LEU A 409 7.51 -3.05 -76.89
N GLN A 410 6.23 -3.30 -76.72
CA GLN A 410 5.17 -2.33 -76.76
C GLN A 410 4.62 -2.07 -75.32
N ILE A 411 3.94 -0.98 -75.13
CA ILE A 411 3.39 -0.62 -73.81
C ILE A 411 2.44 -1.69 -73.28
N GLU A 412 1.71 -2.34 -74.18
CA GLU A 412 0.77 -3.43 -73.88
C GLU A 412 1.44 -4.73 -73.42
N ASP A 413 2.74 -4.89 -73.64
CA ASP A 413 3.51 -6.05 -73.19
C ASP A 413 4.08 -5.87 -71.76
N VAL A 414 4.03 -4.61 -71.27
CA VAL A 414 4.66 -4.28 -69.99
C VAL A 414 3.78 -4.74 -68.83
N GLU A 415 4.34 -5.57 -67.98
CA GLU A 415 3.75 -5.96 -66.71
C GLU A 415 4.56 -5.39 -65.54
N VAL A 416 3.83 -4.92 -64.51
CA VAL A 416 4.37 -4.49 -63.26
C VAL A 416 4.16 -5.56 -62.21
N GLN A 417 5.10 -5.66 -61.29
CA GLN A 417 5.01 -6.58 -60.15
C GLN A 417 4.01 -5.99 -59.15
N GLU A 418 2.99 -6.77 -58.79
CA GLU A 418 2.10 -6.40 -57.71
C GLU A 418 2.86 -6.47 -56.38
N THR A 419 2.84 -5.40 -55.63
CA THR A 419 3.40 -5.32 -54.30
C THR A 419 2.29 -5.28 -53.26
N GLU A 420 2.41 -6.04 -52.18
CA GLU A 420 1.49 -5.91 -51.05
C GLU A 420 1.86 -4.65 -50.25
N ALA A 421 0.93 -3.71 -50.17
CA ALA A 421 1.14 -2.53 -49.31
C ALA A 421 1.20 -2.94 -47.84
N ARG A 422 2.35 -2.91 -47.23
CA ARG A 422 2.45 -2.92 -45.79
C ARG A 422 2.21 -1.49 -45.31
N THR A 423 0.97 -1.19 -44.93
CA THR A 423 0.68 0.04 -44.21
C THR A 423 1.32 -0.03 -42.84
N GLN A 424 2.34 0.82 -42.61
CA GLN A 424 2.89 1.04 -41.28
C GLN A 424 2.00 2.02 -40.51
N ALA A 425 1.78 1.79 -39.24
CA ALA A 425 1.07 2.71 -38.37
C ALA A 425 2.02 3.34 -37.35
N ALA A 426 1.87 4.65 -37.15
CA ALA A 426 2.43 5.36 -36.00
C ALA A 426 1.34 5.50 -34.95
N VAL A 427 1.48 4.75 -33.86
CA VAL A 427 0.45 4.65 -32.82
C VAL A 427 0.88 5.47 -31.61
N ALA A 428 0.06 6.39 -31.16
CA ALA A 428 0.21 7.07 -29.87
C ALA A 428 -0.91 6.59 -28.94
N LEU A 429 -0.53 5.88 -27.87
CA LEU A 429 -1.45 5.53 -26.79
C LEU A 429 -1.22 6.49 -25.62
N LEU A 430 -2.19 7.38 -25.39
CA LEU A 430 -2.21 8.32 -24.29
C LEU A 430 -2.98 7.70 -23.12
N VAL A 431 -2.36 7.61 -21.99
CA VAL A 431 -2.96 7.00 -20.79
C VAL A 431 -2.95 8.00 -19.63
N ASP A 432 -4.15 8.24 -19.13
CA ASP A 432 -4.34 9.11 -17.97
C ASP A 432 -3.77 8.42 -16.72
N THR A 433 -2.91 9.14 -16.00
CA THR A 433 -2.28 8.70 -14.76
C THR A 433 -2.68 9.58 -13.58
N SER A 434 -3.74 10.37 -13.73
CA SER A 434 -4.27 11.22 -12.68
C SER A 434 -4.79 10.43 -11.48
N PHE A 435 -4.94 11.12 -10.37
CA PHE A 435 -5.38 10.55 -9.10
C PHE A 435 -6.71 9.77 -9.18
N SER A 436 -7.68 10.22 -9.99
CA SER A 436 -8.97 9.57 -10.18
C SER A 436 -8.84 8.15 -10.75
N MET A 437 -7.91 7.95 -11.69
CA MET A 437 -7.62 6.63 -12.27
C MET A 437 -7.18 5.60 -11.23
N ALA A 438 -6.45 6.05 -10.21
CA ALA A 438 -5.97 5.20 -9.12
C ALA A 438 -7.08 4.86 -8.11
N MET A 439 -7.95 5.82 -7.80
CA MET A 439 -9.02 5.66 -6.80
C MET A 439 -10.17 4.76 -7.25
N GLU A 440 -10.44 4.69 -8.56
CA GLU A 440 -11.59 3.97 -9.12
C GLU A 440 -11.22 2.64 -9.81
N ASP A 441 -10.14 1.98 -9.36
CA ASP A 441 -9.67 0.67 -9.86
C ASP A 441 -9.42 0.59 -11.39
N ARG A 442 -9.21 1.75 -12.06
CA ARG A 442 -8.96 1.83 -13.50
C ARG A 442 -7.50 1.64 -13.89
N TRP A 443 -6.62 1.73 -12.91
CA TRP A 443 -5.16 1.68 -13.06
C TRP A 443 -4.65 0.35 -13.61
N VAL A 444 -5.11 -0.78 -13.06
CA VAL A 444 -4.71 -2.13 -13.48
C VAL A 444 -5.23 -2.48 -14.87
N PRO A 445 -6.51 -2.28 -15.18
CA PRO A 445 -7.04 -2.47 -16.54
C PRO A 445 -6.29 -1.68 -17.61
N MET A 446 -5.94 -0.43 -17.33
CA MET A 446 -5.17 0.41 -18.25
C MET A 446 -3.77 -0.16 -18.52
N LYS A 447 -3.00 -0.54 -17.48
CA LYS A 447 -1.69 -1.17 -17.64
C LYS A 447 -1.74 -2.49 -18.40
N ARG A 448 -2.74 -3.34 -18.11
CA ARG A 448 -2.97 -4.59 -18.85
C ARG A 448 -3.22 -4.34 -20.32
N THR A 449 -4.01 -3.31 -20.65
CA THR A 449 -4.32 -2.90 -22.01
C THR A 449 -3.07 -2.41 -22.75
N ALA A 450 -2.27 -1.54 -22.14
CA ALA A 450 -1.03 -1.05 -22.74
C ALA A 450 -0.04 -2.19 -23.02
N LEU A 451 0.10 -3.15 -22.10
CA LEU A 451 0.95 -4.32 -22.28
C LEU A 451 0.42 -5.25 -23.39
N ALA A 452 -0.88 -5.46 -23.47
CA ALA A 452 -1.49 -6.27 -24.52
C ALA A 452 -1.28 -5.63 -25.91
N LEU A 453 -1.53 -4.32 -26.05
CA LEU A 453 -1.32 -3.59 -27.28
C LEU A 453 0.16 -3.59 -27.70
N HIS A 454 1.07 -3.30 -26.78
CA HIS A 454 2.52 -3.37 -27.03
C HIS A 454 2.95 -4.77 -27.50
N THR A 455 2.46 -5.82 -26.84
CA THR A 455 2.79 -7.20 -27.21
C THR A 455 2.24 -7.55 -28.61
N LEU A 456 1.03 -7.11 -28.93
CA LEU A 456 0.45 -7.29 -30.27
C LEU A 456 1.30 -6.62 -31.34
N ILE A 457 1.64 -5.35 -31.16
CA ILE A 457 2.43 -4.57 -32.12
C ILE A 457 3.82 -5.17 -32.28
N SER A 458 4.53 -5.43 -31.18
CA SER A 458 5.90 -5.95 -31.21
C SER A 458 6.02 -7.38 -31.78
N THR A 459 4.95 -8.19 -31.69
CA THR A 459 4.98 -9.57 -32.20
C THR A 459 4.40 -9.72 -33.58
N ARG A 460 3.31 -9.02 -33.90
CA ARG A 460 2.53 -9.22 -35.13
C ARG A 460 2.71 -8.10 -36.15
N PHE A 461 2.84 -6.86 -35.68
CA PHE A 461 2.91 -5.67 -36.53
C PHE A 461 4.26 -4.94 -36.35
N ARG A 462 5.36 -5.65 -36.55
CA ARG A 462 6.73 -5.16 -36.29
C ARG A 462 7.14 -3.91 -37.08
N GLY A 463 6.38 -3.56 -38.12
CA GLY A 463 6.59 -2.31 -38.87
C GLY A 463 5.89 -1.09 -38.27
N ASP A 464 4.95 -1.31 -37.35
CA ASP A 464 4.25 -0.24 -36.66
C ASP A 464 5.08 0.26 -35.46
N ASP A 465 5.02 1.57 -35.20
CA ASP A 465 5.72 2.19 -34.08
C ASP A 465 4.69 2.63 -33.03
N LEU A 466 4.86 2.14 -31.80
CA LEU A 466 4.00 2.48 -30.67
C LEU A 466 4.74 3.38 -29.68
N GLN A 467 4.20 4.56 -29.46
CA GLN A 467 4.60 5.46 -28.41
C GLN A 467 3.55 5.47 -27.28
N LEU A 468 3.97 5.07 -26.07
CA LEU A 468 3.15 5.20 -24.86
C LEU A 468 3.43 6.57 -24.22
N ILE A 469 2.37 7.31 -23.91
CA ILE A 469 2.45 8.63 -23.29
C ILE A 469 1.56 8.61 -22.06
N ALA A 470 2.19 8.63 -20.88
CA ALA A 470 1.49 8.80 -19.62
C ALA A 470 1.28 10.29 -19.35
N PHE A 471 0.08 10.68 -18.89
CA PHE A 471 -0.20 12.06 -18.55
C PHE A 471 -1.00 12.19 -17.26
N GLY A 472 -0.47 12.98 -16.37
CA GLY A 472 -1.08 13.47 -15.15
C GLY A 472 -0.97 15.00 -15.15
N ARG A 473 -0.25 15.59 -14.19
CA ARG A 473 0.07 17.01 -14.19
C ARG A 473 0.95 17.42 -15.39
N GLU A 474 1.87 16.56 -15.76
CA GLU A 474 2.68 16.63 -16.97
C GLU A 474 2.49 15.38 -17.81
N ALA A 475 2.98 15.39 -19.04
CA ALA A 475 2.99 14.21 -19.89
C ALA A 475 4.42 13.75 -20.16
N GLU A 476 4.62 12.44 -20.15
CA GLU A 476 5.92 11.80 -20.37
C GLU A 476 5.79 10.62 -21.33
N VAL A 477 6.80 10.45 -22.20
CA VAL A 477 6.93 9.25 -23.02
C VAL A 477 7.55 8.15 -22.17
N MET A 478 6.88 7.03 -22.08
CA MET A 478 7.30 5.90 -21.26
C MET A 478 7.46 4.62 -22.09
N ASP A 479 8.40 3.79 -21.68
CA ASP A 479 8.42 2.39 -22.11
C ASP A 479 7.34 1.59 -21.37
N VAL A 480 6.89 0.49 -21.98
CA VAL A 480 5.87 -0.37 -21.36
C VAL A 480 6.34 -0.93 -20.00
N GLU A 481 7.65 -1.14 -19.83
CA GLU A 481 8.24 -1.57 -18.55
C GLU A 481 8.08 -0.50 -17.47
N GLN A 482 8.31 0.76 -17.81
CA GLN A 482 8.14 1.90 -16.91
C GLN A 482 6.66 2.06 -16.53
N LEU A 483 5.74 2.00 -17.51
CA LEU A 483 4.30 2.12 -17.25
C LEU A 483 3.79 0.98 -16.36
N VAL A 484 4.21 -0.26 -16.60
CA VAL A 484 3.81 -1.41 -15.75
C VAL A 484 4.36 -1.28 -14.34
N GLY A 485 5.59 -0.75 -14.20
CA GLY A 485 6.24 -0.49 -12.90
C GLY A 485 5.80 0.79 -12.20
N LEU A 486 5.07 1.69 -12.88
CA LEU A 486 4.64 2.96 -12.30
C LEU A 486 3.63 2.72 -11.16
N ASP A 487 3.90 3.24 -9.98
CA ASP A 487 2.93 3.24 -8.90
C ASP A 487 1.84 4.30 -9.12
N ALA A 488 0.70 4.16 -8.45
CA ALA A 488 -0.35 5.17 -8.51
C ALA A 488 0.21 6.52 -8.01
N MET A 489 0.31 7.50 -8.92
CA MET A 489 0.81 8.81 -8.56
C MET A 489 -0.33 9.63 -7.94
N TRP A 490 -0.02 10.32 -6.85
CA TRP A 490 -0.95 11.22 -6.16
C TRP A 490 -0.99 12.61 -6.81
N ASP A 491 -0.50 12.71 -8.06
CA ASP A 491 -0.42 13.98 -8.77
C ASP A 491 -1.80 14.46 -9.24
N LYS A 492 -2.15 15.67 -8.86
CA LYS A 492 -3.41 16.29 -9.25
C LYS A 492 -3.23 16.99 -10.59
N GLY A 493 -3.99 16.57 -11.57
CA GLY A 493 -4.05 17.23 -12.88
C GLY A 493 -4.12 16.24 -14.03
N THR A 494 -4.77 16.67 -15.12
CA THR A 494 -4.96 15.92 -16.37
C THR A 494 -4.46 16.80 -17.50
N ASN A 495 -3.20 16.62 -17.95
CA ASN A 495 -2.56 17.46 -18.96
C ASN A 495 -2.64 16.84 -20.36
N LEU A 496 -3.84 16.77 -20.89
CA LEU A 496 -4.09 16.26 -22.24
C LEU A 496 -3.39 17.13 -23.32
N HIS A 497 -3.24 18.45 -23.09
CA HIS A 497 -2.53 19.34 -24.00
C HIS A 497 -1.09 18.88 -24.22
N HIS A 498 -0.34 18.64 -23.15
CA HIS A 498 1.06 18.20 -23.25
C HIS A 498 1.17 16.79 -23.88
N ALA A 499 0.26 15.88 -23.53
CA ALA A 499 0.23 14.55 -24.14
C ALA A 499 0.02 14.60 -25.65
N LEU A 500 -0.89 15.46 -26.14
CA LEU A 500 -1.14 15.67 -27.55
C LEU A 500 0.05 16.30 -28.27
N LEU A 501 0.77 17.22 -27.64
CA LEU A 501 2.03 17.78 -28.18
C LEU A 501 3.07 16.66 -28.43
N LEU A 502 3.23 15.74 -27.49
CA LEU A 502 4.13 14.60 -27.64
C LEU A 502 3.66 13.63 -28.73
N ALA A 503 2.37 13.34 -28.81
CA ALA A 503 1.79 12.52 -29.87
C ALA A 503 1.99 13.14 -31.26
N ASN A 504 1.73 14.44 -31.40
CA ASN A 504 1.95 15.18 -32.65
C ASN A 504 3.43 15.18 -33.08
N ARG A 505 4.36 15.24 -32.09
CA ARG A 505 5.79 15.08 -32.36
C ARG A 505 6.13 13.68 -32.88
N HIS A 506 5.51 12.65 -32.35
CA HIS A 506 5.67 11.27 -32.81
C HIS A 506 5.17 11.11 -34.25
N PHE A 507 3.98 11.58 -34.57
CA PHE A 507 3.44 11.50 -35.93
C PHE A 507 4.28 12.22 -36.97
N ARG A 508 4.83 13.40 -36.63
CA ARG A 508 5.74 14.14 -37.53
C ARG A 508 7.07 13.42 -37.79
N LYS A 509 7.52 12.57 -36.85
CA LYS A 509 8.72 11.73 -37.06
C LYS A 509 8.45 10.55 -38.00
N HIS A 510 7.19 10.15 -38.17
CA HIS A 510 6.77 9.02 -38.99
C HIS A 510 5.79 9.46 -40.12
N PRO A 511 6.21 10.34 -41.04
CA PRO A 511 5.31 10.98 -42.00
C PRO A 511 4.68 10.00 -43.00
N ASN A 512 5.30 8.84 -43.19
CA ASN A 512 4.83 7.80 -44.14
C ASN A 512 3.97 6.73 -43.46
N ALA A 513 3.81 6.78 -42.13
CA ALA A 513 3.00 5.85 -41.37
C ALA A 513 1.59 6.41 -41.14
N GLN A 514 0.58 5.54 -41.09
CA GLN A 514 -0.77 5.93 -40.71
C GLN A 514 -0.82 6.35 -39.23
N PRO A 515 -1.11 7.61 -38.91
CA PRO A 515 -1.20 8.02 -37.52
C PRO A 515 -2.47 7.47 -36.86
N VAL A 516 -2.30 6.90 -35.67
CA VAL A 516 -3.40 6.35 -34.84
C VAL A 516 -3.27 6.91 -33.44
N LEU A 517 -4.30 7.62 -32.99
CA LEU A 517 -4.34 8.26 -31.67
C LEU A 517 -5.40 7.58 -30.80
N LEU A 518 -4.95 6.97 -29.70
CA LEU A 518 -5.79 6.26 -28.73
C LEU A 518 -5.65 6.99 -27.40
N ILE A 519 -6.74 7.50 -26.84
CA ILE A 519 -6.76 8.30 -25.62
C ILE A 519 -7.61 7.60 -24.58
N VAL A 520 -7.00 7.24 -23.45
CA VAL A 520 -7.69 6.64 -22.29
C VAL A 520 -7.70 7.66 -21.17
N THR A 521 -8.87 8.12 -20.75
CA THR A 521 -9.03 9.13 -19.71
C THR A 521 -10.34 8.95 -18.94
N ASP A 522 -10.36 9.39 -17.69
CA ASP A 522 -11.54 9.44 -16.82
C ASP A 522 -11.87 10.88 -16.37
N GLY A 523 -11.16 11.89 -16.90
CA GLY A 523 -11.32 13.29 -16.50
C GLY A 523 -11.25 14.30 -17.64
N GLU A 524 -11.77 15.49 -17.37
CA GLU A 524 -11.58 16.65 -18.22
C GLU A 524 -10.16 17.22 -18.03
N PRO A 525 -9.55 17.87 -19.04
CA PRO A 525 -8.21 18.43 -18.92
C PRO A 525 -8.20 19.63 -17.94
N THR A 526 -7.46 19.47 -16.86
CA THR A 526 -7.30 20.47 -15.79
C THR A 526 -5.94 21.16 -15.81
N SER A 527 -5.02 20.70 -16.68
CA SER A 527 -3.66 21.25 -16.79
C SER A 527 -3.25 21.49 -18.22
N HIS A 528 -2.37 22.45 -18.45
CA HIS A 528 -1.71 22.67 -19.74
C HIS A 528 -0.27 23.14 -19.55
N LEU A 529 0.54 22.98 -20.60
CA LEU A 529 1.91 23.47 -20.65
C LEU A 529 1.92 24.91 -21.18
N GLU A 530 2.46 25.84 -20.42
CA GLU A 530 2.66 27.23 -20.84
C GLU A 530 3.87 27.38 -21.78
N PRO A 531 3.96 28.46 -22.56
CA PRO A 531 5.10 28.70 -23.46
C PRO A 531 6.48 28.80 -22.77
N ASN A 532 6.50 29.14 -21.49
CA ASN A 532 7.70 29.16 -20.64
C ASN A 532 8.14 27.78 -20.16
N GLY A 533 7.38 26.72 -20.47
CA GLY A 533 7.63 25.34 -20.01
C GLY A 533 7.06 25.01 -18.63
N GLN A 534 6.37 25.95 -17.98
CA GLN A 534 5.69 25.68 -16.71
C GLN A 534 4.32 25.03 -16.94
N VAL A 535 3.86 24.27 -15.94
CA VAL A 535 2.54 23.65 -15.96
C VAL A 535 1.55 24.52 -15.20
N TYR A 536 0.53 24.98 -15.91
CA TYR A 536 -0.64 25.60 -15.31
C TYR A 536 -1.66 24.53 -14.90
N PHE A 537 -2.25 24.67 -13.73
CA PHE A 537 -3.30 23.79 -13.19
C PHE A 537 -4.46 24.61 -12.66
N SER A 538 -5.70 24.22 -13.01
CA SER A 538 -6.92 24.80 -12.47
C SER A 538 -8.04 23.74 -12.34
N TYR A 539 -8.74 23.77 -11.22
CA TYR A 539 -9.97 23.01 -11.04
C TYR A 539 -11.07 23.94 -10.50
N PRO A 540 -12.19 24.05 -11.15
CA PRO A 540 -12.64 23.38 -12.39
C PRO A 540 -11.77 23.74 -13.61
N PRO A 541 -11.91 22.97 -14.73
CA PRO A 541 -11.11 23.18 -15.94
C PRO A 541 -11.19 24.60 -16.48
N ASP A 542 -10.03 25.20 -16.76
CA ASP A 542 -9.94 26.53 -17.36
C ASP A 542 -10.29 26.47 -18.87
N PRO A 543 -11.07 27.39 -19.42
CA PRO A 543 -11.38 27.45 -20.85
C PRO A 543 -10.14 27.50 -21.75
N VAL A 544 -9.02 28.12 -21.30
CA VAL A 544 -7.75 28.14 -22.05
C VAL A 544 -7.15 26.75 -22.12
N THR A 545 -7.18 25.98 -21.03
CA THR A 545 -6.70 24.59 -21.00
C THR A 545 -7.45 23.72 -22.00
N ILE A 546 -8.77 23.86 -22.03
CA ILE A 546 -9.63 23.17 -23.01
C ILE A 546 -9.29 23.58 -24.45
N ALA A 547 -9.18 24.89 -24.72
CA ALA A 547 -8.87 25.41 -26.05
C ALA A 547 -7.51 24.94 -26.56
N LEU A 548 -6.49 24.88 -25.70
CA LEU A 548 -5.17 24.38 -26.05
C LEU A 548 -5.21 22.88 -26.38
N SER A 549 -5.92 22.09 -25.58
CA SER A 549 -6.09 20.65 -25.83
C SER A 549 -6.84 20.39 -27.15
N VAL A 550 -7.90 21.14 -27.42
CA VAL A 550 -8.65 21.07 -28.70
C VAL A 550 -7.75 21.42 -29.88
N ARG A 551 -6.96 22.49 -29.79
CA ARG A 551 -6.04 22.90 -30.85
C ARG A 551 -5.03 21.81 -31.21
N GLU A 552 -4.42 21.18 -30.20
CA GLU A 552 -3.46 20.10 -30.47
C GLU A 552 -4.13 18.83 -30.98
N LEU A 553 -5.36 18.56 -30.60
CA LEU A 553 -6.16 17.48 -31.15
C LEU A 553 -6.49 17.73 -32.64
N GLU A 554 -6.89 18.96 -33.01
CA GLU A 554 -7.09 19.36 -34.39
C GLU A 554 -5.78 19.31 -35.21
N ASN A 555 -4.63 19.55 -34.59
CA ASN A 555 -3.31 19.35 -35.20
C ASN A 555 -3.08 17.87 -35.53
N ALA A 556 -3.40 16.95 -34.62
CA ALA A 556 -3.32 15.51 -34.87
C ALA A 556 -4.24 15.09 -36.03
N HIS A 557 -5.46 15.60 -36.06
CA HIS A 557 -6.42 15.35 -37.16
C HIS A 557 -5.88 15.86 -38.52
N ARG A 558 -5.25 17.05 -38.54
CA ARG A 558 -4.61 17.59 -39.77
C ARG A 558 -3.42 16.75 -40.24
N LEU A 559 -2.76 16.03 -39.35
CA LEU A 559 -1.75 15.02 -39.67
C LEU A 559 -2.35 13.71 -40.19
N GLY A 560 -3.67 13.59 -40.24
CA GLY A 560 -4.39 12.40 -40.67
C GLY A 560 -4.65 11.36 -39.59
N ALA A 561 -4.49 11.76 -38.32
CA ALA A 561 -4.65 10.84 -37.21
C ALA A 561 -6.10 10.36 -37.05
N LYS A 562 -6.30 9.05 -37.01
CA LYS A 562 -7.55 8.43 -36.58
C LYS A 562 -7.59 8.39 -35.05
N THR A 563 -8.54 9.13 -34.50
CA THR A 563 -8.63 9.33 -33.04
C THR A 563 -9.75 8.50 -32.44
N THR A 564 -9.45 7.76 -31.40
CA THR A 564 -10.42 7.07 -30.55
C THR A 564 -10.24 7.45 -29.09
N PHE A 565 -11.33 7.89 -28.48
CA PHE A 565 -11.39 8.16 -27.05
C PHE A 565 -12.00 6.96 -26.32
N PHE A 566 -11.33 6.52 -25.28
CA PHE A 566 -11.82 5.53 -24.32
C PHE A 566 -12.13 6.28 -23.02
N ARG A 567 -13.40 6.60 -22.86
CA ARG A 567 -13.91 7.26 -21.67
C ARG A 567 -14.15 6.22 -20.58
N LEU A 568 -13.51 6.40 -19.45
CA LEU A 568 -13.70 5.58 -18.27
C LEU A 568 -14.58 6.33 -17.25
N GLY A 569 -15.60 5.63 -16.72
CA GLY A 569 -16.56 6.22 -15.76
C GLY A 569 -17.81 6.83 -16.43
N ASP A 570 -18.78 7.16 -15.56
CA ASP A 570 -20.13 7.53 -15.95
C ASP A 570 -20.44 9.04 -15.75
N ASP A 571 -19.39 9.88 -15.59
CA ASP A 571 -19.61 11.32 -15.43
C ASP A 571 -20.23 11.94 -16.70
N PRO A 572 -21.43 12.57 -16.58
CA PRO A 572 -22.11 13.20 -17.72
C PRO A 572 -21.36 14.44 -18.27
N GLY A 573 -20.54 15.12 -17.45
CA GLY A 573 -19.71 16.26 -17.84
C GLY A 573 -18.62 15.78 -18.79
N LEU A 574 -17.85 14.79 -18.35
CA LEU A 574 -16.82 14.13 -19.14
C LEU A 574 -17.38 13.55 -20.45
N ALA A 575 -18.56 12.91 -20.42
CA ALA A 575 -19.19 12.37 -21.62
C ALA A 575 -19.42 13.45 -22.68
N ARG A 576 -20.04 14.58 -22.30
CA ARG A 576 -20.28 15.73 -23.20
C ARG A 576 -18.99 16.35 -23.74
N PHE A 577 -17.98 16.45 -22.85
CA PHE A 577 -16.67 16.98 -23.23
C PHE A 577 -15.99 16.09 -24.28
N VAL A 578 -15.85 14.80 -24.01
CA VAL A 578 -15.19 13.83 -24.90
C VAL A 578 -15.93 13.69 -26.23
N GLU A 579 -17.26 13.65 -26.23
CA GLU A 579 -18.08 13.66 -27.46
C GLU A 579 -17.90 14.95 -28.26
N GLY A 580 -17.78 16.09 -27.57
CA GLY A 580 -17.49 17.38 -28.19
C GLY A 580 -16.14 17.41 -28.89
N MET A 581 -15.12 16.85 -28.24
CA MET A 581 -13.77 16.70 -28.80
C MET A 581 -13.74 15.76 -29.98
N ALA A 582 -14.36 14.59 -29.85
CA ALA A 582 -14.41 13.58 -30.92
C ALA A 582 -15.10 14.11 -32.20
N ARG A 583 -16.24 14.79 -32.06
CA ARG A 583 -16.96 15.41 -33.22
C ARG A 583 -16.12 16.41 -34.01
N ARG A 584 -15.17 17.11 -33.37
CA ARG A 584 -14.28 18.08 -34.04
C ARG A 584 -13.25 17.45 -34.96
N VAL A 585 -12.89 16.19 -34.69
CA VAL A 585 -11.81 15.47 -35.39
C VAL A 585 -12.29 14.21 -36.09
N ASP A 586 -13.60 14.07 -36.27
CA ASP A 586 -14.21 12.86 -36.83
C ASP A 586 -13.76 11.57 -36.13
N GLY A 587 -13.57 11.70 -34.80
CA GLY A 587 -13.11 10.63 -33.94
C GLY A 587 -14.25 9.80 -33.36
N THR A 588 -13.91 8.64 -32.83
CA THR A 588 -14.85 7.73 -32.16
C THR A 588 -14.74 7.82 -30.65
N VAL A 589 -15.86 7.65 -29.95
CA VAL A 589 -15.91 7.54 -28.49
C VAL A 589 -16.40 6.16 -28.12
N THR A 590 -15.67 5.52 -27.23
CA THR A 590 -16.03 4.23 -26.64
C THR A 590 -16.01 4.36 -25.12
N ALA A 591 -17.04 3.87 -24.46
CA ALA A 591 -17.12 3.81 -23.00
C ALA A 591 -17.11 2.34 -22.56
N PRO A 592 -15.96 1.68 -22.53
CA PRO A 592 -15.88 0.28 -22.13
C PRO A 592 -15.95 0.16 -20.62
N GLU A 593 -16.53 -0.93 -20.15
CA GLU A 593 -16.30 -1.37 -18.77
C GLU A 593 -14.80 -1.68 -18.55
N ASN A 594 -14.30 -1.52 -17.34
CA ASN A 594 -12.88 -1.71 -17.02
C ASN A 594 -12.32 -3.06 -17.52
N GLU A 595 -13.10 -4.13 -17.44
CA GLU A 595 -12.72 -5.46 -17.91
C GLU A 595 -12.59 -5.56 -19.44
N ASN A 596 -13.30 -4.74 -20.18
CA ASN A 596 -13.37 -4.75 -21.64
C ASN A 596 -12.49 -3.70 -22.31
N LEU A 597 -11.75 -2.89 -21.52
CA LEU A 597 -10.87 -1.83 -22.04
C LEU A 597 -9.84 -2.38 -23.05
N GLY A 598 -9.20 -3.50 -22.75
CA GLY A 598 -8.23 -4.14 -23.63
C GLY A 598 -8.81 -4.53 -24.99
N VAL A 599 -10.02 -5.07 -24.98
CA VAL A 599 -10.76 -5.45 -26.21
C VAL A 599 -11.08 -4.21 -27.04
N ALA A 600 -11.56 -3.13 -26.41
CA ALA A 600 -11.92 -1.90 -27.07
C ALA A 600 -10.69 -1.21 -27.70
N VAL A 601 -9.58 -1.09 -26.97
CA VAL A 601 -8.35 -0.43 -27.45
C VAL A 601 -7.68 -1.23 -28.58
N VAL A 602 -7.52 -2.53 -28.40
CA VAL A 602 -6.95 -3.41 -29.45
C VAL A 602 -7.86 -3.44 -30.68
N GLY A 603 -9.18 -3.49 -30.49
CA GLY A 603 -10.15 -3.44 -31.56
C GLY A 603 -10.10 -2.13 -32.37
N SER A 604 -10.01 -0.99 -31.70
CA SER A 604 -9.87 0.33 -32.34
C SER A 604 -8.55 0.47 -33.11
N TYR A 605 -7.44 -0.01 -32.55
CA TYR A 605 -6.16 -0.04 -33.26
C TYR A 605 -6.27 -0.86 -34.56
N LEU A 606 -6.80 -2.08 -34.49
CA LEU A 606 -6.97 -2.95 -35.66
C LEU A 606 -7.95 -2.34 -36.69
N GLY A 607 -9.02 -1.70 -36.23
CA GLY A 607 -9.97 -0.97 -37.06
C GLY A 607 -9.36 0.25 -37.77
N ALA A 608 -8.61 1.07 -37.04
CA ALA A 608 -7.91 2.25 -37.58
C ALA A 608 -6.88 1.87 -38.64
N ARG A 609 -6.17 0.77 -38.45
CA ARG A 609 -5.20 0.22 -39.40
C ARG A 609 -5.84 -0.28 -40.70
N ARG A 610 -7.10 -0.75 -40.67
CA ARG A 610 -7.87 -1.20 -41.87
C ARG A 610 -8.44 -0.06 -42.70
N GLY A 611 -8.74 1.05 -42.07
CA GLY A 611 -9.59 2.10 -42.65
C GLY A 611 -8.91 3.04 -43.64
N SER A 612 -7.75 2.71 -44.23
CA SER A 612 -7.17 3.43 -45.37
C SER A 612 -7.78 3.01 -46.74
N GLY A 613 -8.80 2.17 -46.75
CA GLY A 613 -9.47 1.68 -47.94
C GLY A 613 -10.94 1.38 -47.69
N SER A 614 -11.81 2.35 -48.04
CA SER A 614 -13.27 2.28 -48.20
C SER A 614 -14.10 1.49 -47.19
N ALA A 615 -15.12 2.15 -46.69
CA ALA A 615 -16.24 1.59 -45.96
C ALA A 615 -16.97 0.52 -46.83
N SER A 616 -16.73 -0.74 -46.53
CA SER A 616 -17.71 -1.84 -46.65
C SER A 616 -17.04 -3.18 -46.30
N GLY A 617 -17.49 -3.82 -45.22
CA GLY A 617 -17.43 -5.26 -44.94
C GLY A 617 -16.17 -5.75 -44.26
N ASP A 618 -16.16 -5.72 -43.05
CA ASP A 618 -16.21 -6.65 -41.94
C ASP A 618 -15.38 -7.96 -42.01
N ASP A 619 -14.59 -8.22 -40.96
CA ASP A 619 -14.40 -9.50 -40.30
C ASP A 619 -13.33 -10.53 -40.74
N GLY A 620 -12.22 -10.20 -41.42
CA GLY A 620 -11.25 -11.23 -41.87
C GLY A 620 -9.96 -11.41 -41.09
N LEU A 621 -9.52 -10.45 -40.25
CA LEU A 621 -8.19 -10.48 -39.60
C LEU A 621 -8.13 -11.19 -38.25
N TRP A 622 -9.26 -11.52 -37.66
CA TRP A 622 -9.32 -12.12 -36.32
C TRP A 622 -8.73 -13.53 -36.29
N GLY A 623 -9.03 -14.37 -37.26
CA GLY A 623 -8.50 -15.74 -37.34
C GLY A 623 -7.00 -15.79 -37.57
N SER A 624 -6.43 -14.88 -38.38
CA SER A 624 -4.99 -14.87 -38.68
C SER A 624 -4.15 -14.11 -37.67
N ALA A 625 -4.74 -13.11 -36.99
CA ALA A 625 -4.03 -12.36 -35.94
C ALA A 625 -3.78 -13.21 -34.68
N PHE A 626 -4.68 -14.14 -34.39
CA PHE A 626 -4.65 -14.93 -33.16
C PHE A 626 -4.42 -16.43 -33.37
N GLY A 627 -4.45 -16.95 -34.61
CA GLY A 627 -4.32 -18.38 -34.94
C GLY A 627 -3.00 -19.08 -34.53
N ARG A 628 -2.07 -18.37 -33.90
CA ARG A 628 -0.83 -18.93 -33.32
C ARG A 628 -0.76 -18.86 -31.80
N PHE A 629 -1.83 -18.43 -31.14
CA PHE A 629 -1.90 -18.35 -29.68
C PHE A 629 -2.89 -19.37 -29.07
N ALA A 630 -3.57 -20.18 -29.91
CA ALA A 630 -4.38 -21.32 -29.48
C ALA A 630 -3.54 -22.58 -29.31
#